data_3a121ac232e3ea35a95a2f6a028dec81
#
_entry.id   3a121ac232e3ea35a95a2f6a028dec81
#
_cell.length_a   1.000
_cell.length_b   1.000
_cell.length_c   1.000
_cell.angle_alpha   90.00
_cell.angle_beta   90.00
_cell.angle_gamma   90.00
#
_symmetry.space_group_name_H-M   'P 1'
#
loop_
_entity.id
_entity.type
_entity.pdbx_description
1 polymer ?
#
loop_
_entity_poly.entity_id
_entity_poly.type
_entity_poly.pdbx_seq_one_letter_code
_entity_poly.pdbx_strand_id
1 'polypeptide(L)'
;YNPSSTIAALRSVLQTYGRKPDMLARIPEIPLRIVDGKEMIAPAQAWERVNNIETPQLYAVFPWRMYGVGKEGLEIARNTYLYDPDAQKFRSHIGWKQDNIWAACLGMTEEAAQLTLEKMANGPHRFPAFWGPGYDWTPDHNWGGSGMIGMQEMLLQEADGKILLFPAWPKDWDVHFKLHATGQTTVEAVLKGGTVVGLTVLPKEREKDVVNCLLNK
;
A
#
# COMPACT_ATOMS: atom_id res chain seq x y z
N TYR A 1 13.01 -14.17 -15.16
CA TYR A 1 14.14 -13.27 -15.39
C TYR A 1 13.79 -11.86 -15.00
N ASN A 2 14.61 -11.20 -14.17
CA ASN A 2 14.41 -9.85 -13.66
C ASN A 2 13.00 -9.61 -13.07
N PRO A 3 12.65 -10.26 -11.93
CA PRO A 3 11.35 -10.06 -11.30
C PRO A 3 11.16 -8.62 -10.80
N SER A 4 9.97 -8.06 -11.02
CA SER A 4 9.63 -6.68 -10.62
C SER A 4 9.79 -6.46 -9.13
N SER A 5 9.42 -7.45 -8.30
CA SER A 5 9.60 -7.40 -6.85
C SER A 5 11.06 -7.27 -6.43
N THR A 6 11.97 -8.01 -7.10
CA THR A 6 13.41 -7.95 -6.83
C THR A 6 14.02 -6.62 -7.29
N ILE A 7 13.62 -6.13 -8.47
CA ILE A 7 14.06 -4.83 -8.99
C ILE A 7 13.64 -3.71 -8.02
N ALA A 8 12.37 -3.69 -7.63
CA ALA A 8 11.83 -2.70 -6.71
C ALA A 8 12.55 -2.72 -5.36
N ALA A 9 12.80 -3.93 -4.81
CA ALA A 9 13.55 -4.12 -3.58
C ALA A 9 14.96 -3.54 -3.67
N LEU A 10 15.71 -3.90 -4.71
CA LEU A 10 17.08 -3.45 -4.89
C LEU A 10 17.15 -1.92 -5.07
N ARG A 11 16.25 -1.34 -5.87
CA ARG A 11 16.16 0.12 -6.05
C ARG A 11 15.89 0.80 -4.72
N SER A 12 14.85 0.37 -3.99
CA SER A 12 14.46 0.96 -2.71
C SER A 12 15.60 0.92 -1.69
N VAL A 13 16.25 -0.25 -1.53
CA VAL A 13 17.36 -0.42 -0.58
C VAL A 13 18.56 0.45 -0.95
N LEU A 14 18.97 0.46 -2.22
CA LEU A 14 20.14 1.23 -2.64
C LEU A 14 19.89 2.73 -2.64
N GLN A 15 18.69 3.20 -2.95
CA GLN A 15 18.30 4.60 -2.81
C GLN A 15 18.37 5.04 -1.35
N THR A 16 17.82 4.25 -0.44
CA THR A 16 17.85 4.55 1.00
C THR A 16 19.28 4.48 1.57
N TYR A 17 20.07 3.51 1.12
CA TYR A 17 21.46 3.36 1.57
C TYR A 17 22.37 4.47 1.08
N GLY A 18 22.16 5.03 -0.12
CA GLY A 18 22.83 6.21 -0.66
C GLY A 18 24.33 6.07 -0.96
N ARG A 19 24.94 4.88 -0.77
CA ARG A 19 26.40 4.68 -0.82
C ARG A 19 26.90 3.88 -2.01
N LYS A 20 26.02 3.48 -2.93
CA LYS A 20 26.36 2.63 -4.08
C LYS A 20 25.68 3.10 -5.37
N PRO A 21 25.93 4.35 -5.81
CA PRO A 21 25.27 4.91 -7.00
C PRO A 21 25.52 4.07 -8.26
N ASP A 22 26.74 3.53 -8.41
CA ASP A 22 27.09 2.67 -9.55
C ASP A 22 26.28 1.36 -9.60
N MET A 23 25.94 0.82 -8.43
CA MET A 23 25.08 -0.36 -8.35
C MET A 23 23.64 0.01 -8.70
N LEU A 24 23.14 1.12 -8.19
CA LEU A 24 21.80 1.61 -8.50
C LEU A 24 21.62 1.85 -10.00
N ALA A 25 22.61 2.47 -10.65
CA ALA A 25 22.60 2.73 -12.09
C ALA A 25 22.55 1.46 -12.96
N ARG A 26 22.97 0.30 -12.41
CA ARG A 26 22.98 -1.00 -13.11
C ARG A 26 21.69 -1.79 -12.92
N ILE A 27 20.80 -1.37 -12.02
CA ILE A 27 19.52 -2.04 -11.83
C ILE A 27 18.59 -1.65 -12.98
N PRO A 28 17.99 -2.63 -13.70
CA PRO A 28 17.06 -2.33 -14.78
C PRO A 28 15.83 -1.57 -14.27
N GLU A 29 15.09 -0.94 -15.18
CA GLU A 29 13.79 -0.39 -14.88
C GLU A 29 12.79 -1.51 -14.54
N ILE A 30 11.74 -1.16 -13.77
CA ILE A 30 10.65 -2.09 -13.47
C ILE A 30 9.96 -2.42 -14.80
N PRO A 31 9.87 -3.71 -15.18
CA PRO A 31 9.28 -4.09 -16.45
C PRO A 31 7.78 -3.78 -16.49
N LEU A 32 7.34 -3.24 -17.62
CA LEU A 32 5.94 -2.94 -17.90
C LEU A 32 5.43 -3.87 -19.00
N ARG A 33 4.10 -4.03 -19.07
CA ARG A 33 3.40 -4.73 -20.14
C ARG A 33 2.13 -3.99 -20.51
N ILE A 34 1.61 -4.26 -21.69
CA ILE A 34 0.31 -3.74 -22.13
C ILE A 34 -0.65 -4.92 -22.23
N VAL A 35 -1.79 -4.82 -21.54
CA VAL A 35 -2.90 -5.78 -21.60
C VAL A 35 -4.17 -4.99 -21.91
N ASP A 36 -4.86 -5.35 -22.97
CA ASP A 36 -6.09 -4.66 -23.43
C ASP A 36 -5.95 -3.13 -23.52
N GLY A 37 -4.79 -2.69 -24.04
CA GLY A 37 -4.48 -1.27 -24.21
C GLY A 37 -4.11 -0.52 -22.94
N LYS A 38 -4.00 -1.20 -21.78
CA LYS A 38 -3.61 -0.60 -20.50
C LYS A 38 -2.18 -0.97 -20.16
N GLU A 39 -1.37 0.02 -19.83
CA GLU A 39 -0.03 -0.19 -19.32
C GLU A 39 -0.07 -0.60 -17.86
N MET A 40 0.68 -1.65 -17.52
CA MET A 40 0.71 -2.28 -16.21
C MET A 40 2.13 -2.72 -15.86
N ILE A 41 2.40 -2.90 -14.56
CA ILE A 41 3.63 -3.52 -14.08
C ILE A 41 3.59 -5.00 -14.45
N ALA A 42 4.61 -5.48 -15.16
CA ALA A 42 4.76 -6.90 -15.44
C ALA A 42 5.33 -7.63 -14.21
N PRO A 43 5.03 -8.91 -13.98
CA PRO A 43 5.60 -9.67 -12.87
C PRO A 43 7.12 -9.82 -12.97
N ALA A 44 7.64 -9.86 -14.19
CA ALA A 44 9.07 -9.93 -14.50
C ALA A 44 9.30 -9.45 -15.93
N GLN A 45 10.55 -9.31 -16.34
CA GLN A 45 10.90 -9.05 -17.74
C GLN A 45 10.57 -10.25 -18.64
N ALA A 46 10.75 -11.46 -18.12
CA ALA A 46 10.30 -12.70 -18.76
C ALA A 46 9.92 -13.73 -17.69
N TRP A 47 8.80 -14.42 -17.89
CA TRP A 47 8.29 -15.48 -17.01
C TRP A 47 7.51 -16.51 -17.83
N GLU A 48 7.43 -17.73 -17.33
CA GLU A 48 6.67 -18.81 -17.98
C GLU A 48 5.32 -19.02 -17.34
N ARG A 49 5.29 -19.03 -16.00
CA ARG A 49 4.07 -19.31 -15.22
C ARG A 49 4.11 -18.62 -13.85
N VAL A 50 2.94 -18.46 -13.27
CA VAL A 50 2.77 -18.09 -11.86
C VAL A 50 2.74 -19.38 -11.04
N ASN A 51 3.66 -19.51 -10.07
CA ASN A 51 3.79 -20.70 -9.23
C ASN A 51 3.03 -20.58 -7.89
N ASN A 52 2.59 -19.40 -7.54
CA ASN A 52 1.97 -19.09 -6.25
C ASN A 52 0.79 -18.12 -6.46
N ILE A 53 -0.04 -17.98 -5.45
CA ILE A 53 -1.17 -17.04 -5.40
C ILE A 53 -0.77 -15.60 -5.08
N GLU A 54 0.52 -15.30 -5.14
CA GLU A 54 1.05 -13.95 -4.94
C GLU A 54 1.00 -13.12 -6.23
N THR A 55 0.98 -11.81 -6.06
CA THR A 55 1.01 -10.81 -7.12
C THR A 55 2.29 -9.97 -7.00
N PRO A 56 3.46 -10.53 -7.40
CA PRO A 56 4.76 -9.90 -7.16
C PRO A 56 4.92 -8.53 -7.82
N GLN A 57 4.17 -8.24 -8.89
CA GLN A 57 4.14 -6.94 -9.54
C GLN A 57 3.62 -5.83 -8.61
N LEU A 58 2.72 -6.12 -7.69
CA LEU A 58 2.20 -5.16 -6.71
C LEU A 58 3.16 -4.92 -5.53
N TYR A 59 4.23 -5.69 -5.40
CA TYR A 59 5.27 -5.39 -4.42
C TYR A 59 6.05 -4.11 -4.74
N ALA A 60 6.01 -3.65 -5.98
CA ALA A 60 6.51 -2.33 -6.34
C ALA A 60 5.66 -1.18 -5.72
N VAL A 61 4.39 -1.46 -5.37
CA VAL A 61 3.52 -0.54 -4.61
C VAL A 61 3.80 -0.66 -3.11
N PHE A 62 3.71 -1.86 -2.56
CA PHE A 62 4.02 -2.16 -1.16
C PHE A 62 4.67 -3.54 -1.06
N PRO A 63 5.81 -3.67 -0.37
CA PRO A 63 6.41 -2.70 0.56
C PRO A 63 7.36 -1.67 -0.07
N TRP A 64 7.73 -1.79 -1.36
CA TRP A 64 8.86 -1.04 -1.91
C TRP A 64 8.55 0.40 -2.33
N ARG A 65 7.30 0.81 -2.38
CA ARG A 65 6.84 2.19 -2.58
C ARG A 65 7.46 2.90 -3.79
N MET A 66 7.64 2.17 -4.88
CA MET A 66 8.06 2.74 -6.15
C MET A 66 6.90 3.48 -6.83
N TYR A 67 5.68 3.00 -6.61
CA TYR A 67 4.42 3.56 -7.10
C TYR A 67 3.46 3.81 -5.93
N GLY A 68 2.56 4.77 -6.09
CA GLY A 68 1.54 5.07 -5.08
C GLY A 68 1.00 6.49 -5.19
N VAL A 69 0.12 6.88 -4.29
CA VAL A 69 -0.41 8.24 -4.20
C VAL A 69 0.74 9.24 -4.05
N GLY A 70 0.70 10.32 -4.83
CA GLY A 70 1.74 11.34 -4.82
C GLY A 70 3.02 10.98 -5.58
N LYS A 71 3.05 9.83 -6.27
CA LYS A 71 4.20 9.37 -7.06
C LYS A 71 3.86 9.28 -8.54
N GLU A 72 4.91 9.38 -9.35
CA GLU A 72 4.82 9.14 -10.79
C GLU A 72 4.38 7.71 -11.08
N GLY A 73 3.64 7.49 -12.17
CA GLY A 73 3.16 6.17 -12.59
C GLY A 73 2.04 5.58 -11.72
N LEU A 74 1.35 6.38 -10.91
CA LEU A 74 0.20 5.92 -10.12
C LEU A 74 -0.83 5.16 -10.96
N GLU A 75 -1.12 5.65 -12.17
CA GLU A 75 -2.11 5.04 -13.05
C GLU A 75 -1.67 3.66 -13.56
N ILE A 76 -0.38 3.47 -13.81
CA ILE A 76 0.21 2.16 -14.17
C ILE A 76 -0.03 1.14 -13.04
N ALA A 77 0.21 1.56 -11.81
CA ALA A 77 0.00 0.69 -10.64
C ALA A 77 -1.50 0.42 -10.37
N ARG A 78 -2.37 1.42 -10.57
CA ARG A 78 -3.83 1.24 -10.52
C ARG A 78 -4.32 0.27 -11.59
N ASN A 79 -3.83 0.41 -12.83
CA ASN A 79 -4.14 -0.53 -13.89
C ASN A 79 -3.68 -1.95 -13.54
N THR A 80 -2.49 -2.10 -12.93
CA THR A 80 -2.01 -3.40 -12.46
C THR A 80 -2.96 -3.99 -11.42
N TYR A 81 -3.38 -3.23 -10.42
CA TYR A 81 -4.31 -3.70 -9.40
C TYR A 81 -5.67 -4.07 -9.99
N LEU A 82 -6.21 -3.23 -10.88
CA LEU A 82 -7.58 -3.35 -11.40
C LEU A 82 -7.73 -4.38 -12.52
N TYR A 83 -6.74 -4.48 -13.41
CA TYR A 83 -6.91 -5.18 -14.69
C TYR A 83 -5.89 -6.27 -14.95
N ASP A 84 -4.84 -6.39 -14.12
CA ASP A 84 -3.90 -7.50 -14.25
C ASP A 84 -4.60 -8.83 -13.94
N PRO A 85 -4.54 -9.83 -14.85
CA PRO A 85 -5.28 -11.08 -14.67
C PRO A 85 -4.91 -11.84 -13.39
N ASP A 86 -3.63 -11.81 -12.99
CA ASP A 86 -3.19 -12.48 -11.76
C ASP A 86 -3.61 -11.68 -10.52
N ALA A 87 -3.54 -10.34 -10.56
CA ALA A 87 -4.02 -9.50 -9.48
C ALA A 87 -5.53 -9.69 -9.23
N GLN A 88 -6.31 -9.78 -10.28
CA GLN A 88 -7.74 -10.07 -10.17
C GLN A 88 -8.01 -11.48 -9.63
N LYS A 89 -7.33 -12.47 -10.20
CA LYS A 89 -7.53 -13.89 -9.83
C LYS A 89 -7.18 -14.17 -8.37
N PHE A 90 -6.14 -13.53 -7.85
CA PHE A 90 -5.61 -13.82 -6.53
C PHE A 90 -5.98 -12.78 -5.47
N ARG A 91 -6.83 -11.80 -5.79
CA ARG A 91 -7.32 -10.80 -4.84
C ARG A 91 -8.09 -11.45 -3.70
N SER A 92 -7.73 -11.08 -2.48
CA SER A 92 -8.36 -11.61 -1.28
C SER A 92 -8.04 -10.77 -0.04
N HIS A 93 -8.96 -10.79 0.93
CA HIS A 93 -8.71 -10.24 2.28
C HIS A 93 -8.14 -11.29 3.26
N ILE A 94 -8.10 -12.58 2.87
CA ILE A 94 -7.82 -13.69 3.78
C ILE A 94 -6.33 -13.81 4.10
N GLY A 95 -6.02 -14.11 5.37
CA GLY A 95 -4.66 -14.42 5.82
C GLY A 95 -3.68 -13.26 5.58
N TRP A 96 -2.52 -13.59 5.07
CA TRP A 96 -1.42 -12.66 4.79
C TRP A 96 -1.60 -11.78 3.54
N LYS A 97 -2.71 -11.93 2.80
CA LYS A 97 -2.95 -11.13 1.59
C LYS A 97 -2.93 -9.63 1.88
N GLN A 98 -2.32 -8.88 0.97
CA GLN A 98 -2.00 -7.46 1.12
C GLN A 98 -2.89 -6.54 0.28
N ASP A 99 -3.97 -7.06 -0.28
CA ASP A 99 -4.82 -6.33 -1.23
C ASP A 99 -5.39 -5.03 -0.64
N ASN A 100 -5.74 -5.04 0.66
CA ASN A 100 -6.16 -3.84 1.38
C ASN A 100 -5.05 -2.79 1.48
N ILE A 101 -3.79 -3.23 1.65
CA ILE A 101 -2.63 -2.33 1.71
C ILE A 101 -2.38 -1.70 0.33
N TRP A 102 -2.39 -2.51 -0.72
CA TRP A 102 -2.19 -2.01 -2.08
C TRP A 102 -3.29 -1.03 -2.47
N ALA A 103 -4.56 -1.35 -2.20
CA ALA A 103 -5.68 -0.45 -2.45
C ALA A 103 -5.50 0.89 -1.71
N ALA A 104 -5.07 0.86 -0.44
CA ALA A 104 -4.78 2.06 0.33
C ALA A 104 -3.62 2.87 -0.27
N CYS A 105 -2.49 2.22 -0.61
CA CYS A 105 -1.34 2.87 -1.22
C CYS A 105 -1.65 3.49 -2.60
N LEU A 106 -2.65 2.98 -3.29
CA LEU A 106 -3.12 3.49 -4.59
C LEU A 106 -4.23 4.55 -4.46
N GLY A 107 -4.66 4.89 -3.25
CA GLY A 107 -5.69 5.88 -2.99
C GLY A 107 -7.10 5.42 -3.40
N MET A 108 -7.33 4.10 -3.46
CA MET A 108 -8.60 3.49 -3.79
C MET A 108 -9.44 3.33 -2.52
N THR A 109 -10.05 4.42 -2.09
CA THR A 109 -10.70 4.57 -0.77
C THR A 109 -11.73 3.50 -0.48
N GLU A 110 -12.67 3.27 -1.39
CA GLU A 110 -13.78 2.35 -1.20
C GLU A 110 -13.29 0.90 -1.12
N GLU A 111 -12.41 0.50 -2.04
CA GLU A 111 -11.80 -0.83 -2.06
C GLU A 111 -10.94 -1.08 -0.81
N ALA A 112 -10.12 -0.11 -0.41
CA ALA A 112 -9.30 -0.22 0.80
C ALA A 112 -10.16 -0.35 2.06
N ALA A 113 -11.24 0.44 2.16
CA ALA A 113 -12.19 0.38 3.26
C ALA A 113 -12.91 -0.98 3.32
N GLN A 114 -13.44 -1.45 2.19
CA GLN A 114 -14.13 -2.74 2.12
C GLN A 114 -13.20 -3.88 2.55
N LEU A 115 -12.04 -4.01 1.93
CA LEU A 115 -11.09 -5.10 2.23
C LEU A 115 -10.58 -5.03 3.68
N THR A 116 -10.42 -3.83 4.24
CA THR A 116 -10.02 -3.67 5.64
C THR A 116 -11.14 -4.09 6.60
N LEU A 117 -12.40 -3.73 6.32
CA LEU A 117 -13.54 -4.18 7.10
C LEU A 117 -13.71 -5.71 7.04
N GLU A 118 -13.56 -6.30 5.87
CA GLU A 118 -13.61 -7.76 5.70
C GLU A 118 -12.49 -8.47 6.49
N LYS A 119 -11.27 -7.91 6.49
CA LYS A 119 -10.16 -8.42 7.32
C LYS A 119 -10.44 -8.35 8.81
N MET A 120 -11.13 -7.32 9.26
CA MET A 120 -11.44 -7.09 10.68
C MET A 120 -12.76 -7.73 11.12
N ALA A 121 -13.51 -8.31 10.18
CA ALA A 121 -14.80 -8.93 10.46
C ALA A 121 -14.67 -10.18 11.36
N ASN A 122 -15.73 -10.44 12.12
CA ASN A 122 -15.84 -11.67 12.90
C ASN A 122 -16.08 -12.88 12.00
N GLY A 123 -15.36 -13.95 12.26
CA GLY A 123 -15.55 -15.24 11.61
C GLY A 123 -16.29 -16.25 12.50
N PRO A 124 -16.74 -17.40 11.93
CA PRO A 124 -17.46 -18.45 12.66
C PRO A 124 -16.53 -19.40 13.45
N HIS A 125 -15.30 -18.99 13.73
CA HIS A 125 -14.28 -19.81 14.37
C HIS A 125 -14.19 -19.57 15.89
N ARG A 126 -13.38 -20.37 16.58
CA ARG A 126 -13.17 -20.25 18.02
C ARG A 126 -12.76 -18.84 18.46
N PHE A 127 -11.95 -18.18 17.66
CA PHE A 127 -11.61 -16.75 17.84
C PHE A 127 -12.31 -15.96 16.73
N PRO A 128 -12.99 -14.88 17.06
CA PRO A 128 -13.88 -14.19 16.12
C PRO A 128 -13.16 -13.50 14.98
N ALA A 129 -11.92 -13.05 15.20
CA ALA A 129 -11.14 -12.35 14.18
C ALA A 129 -9.75 -13.00 13.98
N PHE A 130 -9.18 -12.86 12.79
CA PHE A 130 -7.83 -13.30 12.41
C PHE A 130 -7.59 -14.80 12.60
N TRP A 131 -8.63 -15.59 12.58
CA TRP A 131 -8.57 -17.04 12.72
C TRP A 131 -8.90 -17.70 11.40
N GLY A 132 -8.00 -18.59 10.94
CA GLY A 132 -8.28 -19.42 9.77
C GLY A 132 -9.63 -20.12 9.83
N PRO A 133 -10.13 -20.78 8.81
CA PRO A 133 -9.40 -21.32 7.68
C PRO A 133 -9.10 -20.22 6.68
N GLY A 134 -7.95 -20.04 6.40
CA GLY A 134 -7.40 -19.31 5.30
C GLY A 134 -6.26 -20.18 4.84
N TYR A 135 -5.11 -19.61 4.94
CA TYR A 135 -3.88 -20.33 4.62
C TYR A 135 -3.29 -21.03 5.85
N ASP A 136 -3.69 -20.62 7.06
CA ASP A 136 -3.19 -21.12 8.33
C ASP A 136 -4.32 -21.55 9.26
N TRP A 137 -4.07 -22.57 10.09
CA TRP A 137 -5.06 -23.17 11.00
C TRP A 137 -4.99 -22.63 12.43
N THR A 138 -4.14 -21.65 12.65
CA THR A 138 -3.91 -20.99 13.95
C THR A 138 -4.25 -19.51 13.85
N PRO A 139 -4.31 -18.77 14.96
CA PRO A 139 -4.42 -17.31 14.91
C PRO A 139 -3.34 -16.74 13.98
N ASP A 140 -3.76 -16.06 12.93
CA ASP A 140 -2.86 -15.59 11.88
C ASP A 140 -2.40 -14.16 12.19
N HIS A 141 -1.18 -14.04 12.70
CA HIS A 141 -0.54 -12.76 12.95
C HIS A 141 -0.39 -11.90 11.67
N ASN A 142 -0.16 -12.55 10.53
CA ASN A 142 -0.06 -11.83 9.25
C ASN A 142 -1.41 -11.26 8.82
N TRP A 143 -2.51 -11.96 9.16
CA TRP A 143 -3.86 -11.45 8.90
C TRP A 143 -4.10 -10.15 9.67
N GLY A 144 -3.91 -10.16 11.00
CA GLY A 144 -4.05 -8.97 11.83
C GLY A 144 -3.05 -7.88 11.46
N GLY A 145 -1.79 -8.24 11.21
CA GLY A 145 -0.73 -7.31 10.81
C GLY A 145 -1.04 -6.61 9.50
N SER A 146 -1.44 -7.34 8.46
CA SER A 146 -1.83 -6.73 7.18
C SER A 146 -3.11 -5.88 7.28
N GLY A 147 -4.04 -6.25 8.16
CA GLY A 147 -5.22 -5.42 8.47
C GLY A 147 -4.83 -4.07 9.09
N MET A 148 -3.97 -4.10 10.12
CA MET A 148 -3.50 -2.87 10.77
C MET A 148 -2.67 -1.98 9.83
N ILE A 149 -1.77 -2.56 9.04
CA ILE A 149 -0.97 -1.80 8.07
C ILE A 149 -1.88 -1.14 7.04
N GLY A 150 -2.85 -1.87 6.49
CA GLY A 150 -3.80 -1.30 5.54
C GLY A 150 -4.56 -0.12 6.11
N MET A 151 -5.04 -0.22 7.36
CA MET A 151 -5.71 0.90 8.05
C MET A 151 -4.77 2.10 8.23
N GLN A 152 -3.51 1.88 8.61
CA GLN A 152 -2.53 2.97 8.74
C GLN A 152 -2.25 3.63 7.40
N GLU A 153 -2.13 2.85 6.31
CA GLU A 153 -1.94 3.37 4.95
C GLU A 153 -3.15 4.17 4.44
N MET A 154 -4.36 3.86 4.89
CA MET A 154 -5.53 4.67 4.59
C MET A 154 -5.47 6.05 5.26
N LEU A 155 -4.85 6.15 6.44
CA LEU A 155 -4.77 7.36 7.25
C LEU A 155 -3.59 8.25 6.91
N LEU A 156 -2.39 7.65 6.70
CA LEU A 156 -1.14 8.39 6.56
C LEU A 156 -0.18 7.66 5.62
N GLN A 157 0.32 8.37 4.63
CA GLN A 157 1.38 7.90 3.73
C GLN A 157 2.44 8.99 3.54
N GLU A 158 3.53 8.62 2.89
CA GLU A 158 4.58 9.57 2.50
C GLU A 158 4.96 9.39 1.04
N ALA A 159 5.14 10.51 0.34
CA ALA A 159 5.63 10.55 -1.02
C ALA A 159 6.49 11.80 -1.22
N ASP A 160 7.72 11.62 -1.70
CA ASP A 160 8.63 12.69 -2.11
C ASP A 160 8.77 13.82 -1.07
N GLY A 161 8.93 13.42 0.21
CA GLY A 161 9.09 14.33 1.34
C GLY A 161 7.78 14.93 1.87
N LYS A 162 6.64 14.67 1.22
CA LYS A 162 5.31 15.07 1.69
C LYS A 162 4.70 14.02 2.60
N ILE A 163 3.88 14.48 3.52
CA ILE A 163 3.08 13.66 4.44
C ILE A 163 1.63 13.73 3.93
N LEU A 164 1.14 12.63 3.39
CA LEU A 164 -0.19 12.53 2.80
C LEU A 164 -1.18 12.13 3.89
N LEU A 165 -2.02 13.08 4.29
CA LEU A 165 -3.06 12.89 5.29
C LEU A 165 -4.35 12.40 4.62
N PHE A 166 -4.89 11.27 5.07
CA PHE A 166 -6.11 10.63 4.56
C PHE A 166 -6.08 10.26 3.07
N PRO A 167 -5.01 9.65 2.55
CA PRO A 167 -4.89 9.34 1.12
C PRO A 167 -5.94 8.34 0.63
N ALA A 168 -6.42 7.45 1.50
CA ALA A 168 -7.44 6.45 1.17
C ALA A 168 -8.50 6.26 2.28
N TRP A 169 -8.73 7.28 3.13
CA TRP A 169 -9.72 7.22 4.21
C TRP A 169 -11.10 7.67 3.72
N PRO A 170 -12.19 6.96 4.07
CA PRO A 170 -13.56 7.43 3.81
C PRO A 170 -13.83 8.74 4.56
N LYS A 171 -14.35 9.73 3.85
CA LYS A 171 -14.55 11.06 4.40
C LYS A 171 -15.60 11.10 5.52
N ASP A 172 -16.54 10.17 5.50
CA ASP A 172 -17.62 10.01 6.46
C ASP A 172 -17.27 9.18 7.70
N TRP A 173 -16.06 8.64 7.76
CA TRP A 173 -15.58 7.92 8.93
C TRP A 173 -14.84 8.86 9.89
N ASP A 174 -15.46 9.16 11.01
CA ASP A 174 -14.79 9.91 12.07
C ASP A 174 -13.60 9.11 12.63
N VAL A 175 -12.48 9.80 12.86
CA VAL A 175 -11.28 9.15 13.42
C VAL A 175 -10.41 10.14 14.18
N HIS A 176 -9.75 9.63 15.23
CA HIS A 176 -8.61 10.24 15.88
C HIS A 176 -7.45 9.26 15.87
N PHE A 177 -6.31 9.67 15.33
CA PHE A 177 -5.13 8.82 15.28
C PHE A 177 -3.86 9.59 15.60
N LYS A 178 -2.82 8.81 15.98
CA LYS A 178 -1.46 9.28 16.13
C LYS A 178 -0.52 8.26 15.52
N LEU A 179 0.16 8.64 14.45
CA LEU A 179 1.07 7.78 13.69
C LEU A 179 2.43 8.46 13.51
N HIS A 180 3.41 7.66 13.11
CA HIS A 180 4.75 8.11 12.79
C HIS A 180 4.96 8.21 11.29
N ALA A 181 5.72 9.23 10.90
CA ALA A 181 6.28 9.43 9.56
C ALA A 181 7.81 9.45 9.64
N THR A 182 8.49 9.42 8.51
CA THR A 182 9.95 9.48 8.45
C THR A 182 10.51 10.78 9.06
N GLY A 183 11.81 10.81 9.34
CA GLY A 183 12.46 11.97 9.95
C GLY A 183 12.01 12.22 11.40
N GLN A 184 11.76 11.15 12.17
CA GLN A 184 11.32 11.23 13.57
C GLN A 184 10.05 12.08 13.75
N THR A 185 9.16 12.03 12.77
CA THR A 185 7.95 12.83 12.74
C THR A 185 6.78 12.06 13.36
N THR A 186 6.01 12.73 14.21
CA THR A 186 4.72 12.27 14.72
C THR A 186 3.60 13.12 14.15
N VAL A 187 2.56 12.48 13.66
CA VAL A 187 1.35 13.13 13.15
C VAL A 187 0.15 12.67 13.97
N GLU A 188 -0.54 13.61 14.58
CA GLU A 188 -1.81 13.36 15.28
C GLU A 188 -2.89 14.18 14.60
N ALA A 189 -3.97 13.52 14.17
CA ALA A 189 -5.06 14.19 13.47
C ALA A 189 -6.43 13.69 13.92
N VAL A 190 -7.41 14.59 13.86
CA VAL A 190 -8.82 14.32 14.16
C VAL A 190 -9.66 14.71 12.94
N LEU A 191 -10.34 13.72 12.37
CA LEU A 191 -11.38 13.93 11.35
C LEU A 191 -12.74 13.76 12.00
N LYS A 192 -13.65 14.73 11.81
CA LYS A 192 -15.00 14.67 12.31
C LYS A 192 -15.98 15.32 11.33
N GLY A 193 -17.05 14.60 11.01
CA GLY A 193 -18.04 15.08 10.05
C GLY A 193 -17.43 15.46 8.69
N GLY A 194 -16.44 14.71 8.22
CA GLY A 194 -15.75 14.96 6.95
C GLY A 194 -14.78 16.14 6.94
N THR A 195 -14.47 16.72 8.12
CA THR A 195 -13.58 17.87 8.25
C THR A 195 -12.45 17.55 9.24
N VAL A 196 -11.22 17.95 8.91
CA VAL A 196 -10.08 17.84 9.83
C VAL A 196 -10.23 18.95 10.88
N VAL A 197 -10.57 18.56 12.11
CA VAL A 197 -10.82 19.49 13.24
C VAL A 197 -9.61 19.61 14.17
N GLY A 198 -8.60 18.77 14.01
CA GLY A 198 -7.35 18.83 14.76
C GLY A 198 -6.20 18.26 13.95
N LEU A 199 -5.04 18.92 14.00
CA LEU A 199 -3.79 18.45 13.42
C LEU A 199 -2.63 18.92 14.29
N THR A 200 -1.78 17.98 14.69
CA THR A 200 -0.52 18.24 15.38
C THR A 200 0.59 17.47 14.71
N VAL A 201 1.65 18.15 14.33
CA VAL A 201 2.85 17.55 13.73
C VAL A 201 4.07 17.92 14.57
N LEU A 202 4.86 16.93 14.92
CA LEU A 202 6.10 17.10 15.66
C LEU A 202 7.23 16.40 14.89
N PRO A 203 8.35 17.09 14.58
CA PRO A 203 8.61 18.51 14.88
C PRO A 203 7.74 19.46 14.04
N LYS A 204 7.44 20.65 14.58
CA LYS A 204 6.46 21.60 14.02
C LYS A 204 6.78 22.05 12.59
N GLU A 205 8.05 22.14 12.24
CA GLU A 205 8.50 22.50 10.90
C GLU A 205 8.07 21.52 9.80
N ARG A 206 7.70 20.27 10.16
CA ARG A 206 7.19 19.29 9.23
C ARG A 206 5.71 19.48 8.87
N GLU A 207 4.99 20.33 9.59
CA GLU A 207 3.57 20.59 9.29
C GLU A 207 3.36 21.17 7.89
N LYS A 208 4.31 21.96 7.39
CA LYS A 208 4.31 22.49 6.00
C LYS A 208 4.38 21.40 4.91
N ASP A 209 4.79 20.19 5.28
CA ASP A 209 4.90 19.05 4.37
C ASP A 209 3.61 18.24 4.29
N VAL A 210 2.61 18.55 5.15
CA VAL A 210 1.33 17.84 5.18
C VAL A 210 0.46 18.27 4.01
N VAL A 211 -0.07 17.27 3.30
CA VAL A 211 -1.04 17.42 2.22
C VAL A 211 -2.33 16.71 2.62
N ASN A 212 -3.42 17.45 2.79
CA ASN A 212 -4.73 16.87 3.08
C ASN A 212 -5.38 16.34 1.80
N CYS A 213 -5.36 15.01 1.61
CA CYS A 213 -5.86 14.36 0.42
C CYS A 213 -7.40 14.35 0.32
N LEU A 214 -8.15 14.65 1.39
CA LEU A 214 -9.61 14.77 1.34
C LEU A 214 -10.10 16.00 0.56
N LEU A 215 -9.24 17.00 0.38
CA LEU A 215 -9.58 18.24 -0.35
C LEU A 215 -9.45 18.07 -1.87
N ASN A 216 -8.79 17.00 -2.32
CA ASN A 216 -8.48 16.74 -3.73
C ASN A 216 -9.26 15.55 -4.30
N LYS A 217 -10.32 15.12 -3.63
CA LYS A 217 -11.21 14.02 -4.05
C LYS A 217 -12.54 14.53 -4.54
#